data_668e9d6f1978503dbcfd6e500cc2a080
#
_entry.id   668e9d6f1978503dbcfd6e500cc2a080
#
_cell.length_a   1.000
_cell.length_b   1.000
_cell.length_c   1.000
_cell.angle_alpha   90.00
_cell.angle_beta   90.00
_cell.angle_gamma   90.00
#
_symmetry.space_group_name_H-M   'P 1'
#
loop_
_entity.id
_entity.type
_entity.pdbx_description
1 polymer ?
#
loop_
_entity_poly.entity_id
_entity_poly.type
_entity_poly.pdbx_seq_one_letter_code
_entity_poly.pdbx_strand_id
1 'polypeptide(L)' 'MKHKDYSLKELKKIFKKELKVNVKENNKINDFIQWDSLGNFNVLLACEKKFNIKFSNKEFNKINSFKEILKIVKKRKNI' A
#
# COMPACT_ATOMS: atom_id res chain seq x y z
N MET A 1 1.46 -13.55 24.53
CA MET A 1 0.88 -12.30 24.08
C MET A 1 0.96 -12.13 22.60
N LYS A 2 -0.15 -11.78 21.99
CA LYS A 2 -0.15 -11.60 20.57
C LYS A 2 0.15 -10.18 20.17
N HIS A 3 0.95 -10.03 19.14
CA HIS A 3 1.15 -8.73 18.55
C HIS A 3 -0.01 -8.43 17.61
N LYS A 4 -0.53 -7.25 17.69
CA LYS A 4 -1.52 -6.83 16.73
C LYS A 4 -0.84 -6.30 15.50
N ASP A 5 -1.32 -6.75 14.36
CA ASP A 5 -0.79 -6.28 13.09
C ASP A 5 -1.73 -5.23 12.53
N TYR A 6 -1.29 -4.00 12.54
CA TYR A 6 -2.09 -2.88 12.07
C TYR A 6 -1.84 -2.54 10.60
N SER A 7 -1.10 -3.40 9.88
CA SER A 7 -0.76 -3.11 8.50
C SER A 7 -1.96 -2.84 7.61
N LEU A 8 -3.00 -3.66 7.74
CA LEU A 8 -4.20 -3.48 6.95
C LEU A 8 -4.83 -2.12 7.19
N LYS A 9 -5.00 -1.78 8.45
CA LYS A 9 -5.61 -0.52 8.82
C LYS A 9 -4.78 0.67 8.38
N GLU A 10 -3.47 0.59 8.59
CA GLU A 10 -2.58 1.67 8.20
C GLU A 10 -2.51 1.83 6.70
N LEU A 11 -2.54 0.74 5.96
CA LEU A 11 -2.52 0.82 4.51
C LEU A 11 -3.79 1.48 3.98
N LYS A 12 -4.94 1.15 4.57
CA LYS A 12 -6.18 1.81 4.19
C LYS A 12 -6.13 3.31 4.46
N LYS A 13 -5.51 3.71 5.56
CA LYS A 13 -5.33 5.12 5.88
C LYS A 13 -4.45 5.81 4.85
N ILE A 14 -3.42 5.13 4.37
CA ILE A 14 -2.55 5.69 3.34
C ILE A 14 -3.35 5.97 2.07
N PHE A 15 -4.17 5.01 1.65
CA PHE A 15 -5.00 5.22 0.46
C PHE A 15 -5.95 6.40 0.65
N LYS A 16 -6.54 6.51 1.83
CA LYS A 16 -7.45 7.61 2.11
C LYS A 16 -6.73 8.95 2.06
N LYS A 17 -5.54 9.00 2.64
CA LYS A 17 -4.77 10.22 2.68
C LYS A 17 -4.22 10.62 1.32
N GLU A 18 -3.64 9.65 0.60
CA GLU A 18 -2.98 9.95 -0.65
C GLU A 18 -3.93 10.07 -1.83
N LEU A 19 -4.95 9.24 -1.87
CA LEU A 19 -5.84 9.18 -3.02
C LEU A 19 -7.27 9.60 -2.73
N LYS A 20 -7.61 9.80 -1.48
CA LYS A 20 -8.98 10.15 -1.06
C LYS A 20 -9.98 9.06 -1.41
N VAL A 21 -9.56 7.80 -1.33
CA VAL A 21 -10.43 6.67 -1.63
C VAL A 21 -10.54 5.75 -0.43
N ASN A 22 -11.69 5.11 -0.31
CA ASN A 22 -11.92 4.08 0.71
C ASN A 22 -11.69 2.72 0.07
N VAL A 23 -10.42 2.31 0.06
CA VAL A 23 -10.01 1.10 -0.62
C VAL A 23 -10.46 -0.14 0.14
N LYS A 24 -10.75 -1.19 -0.61
CA LYS A 24 -11.08 -2.50 -0.06
C LYS A 24 -10.00 -3.50 -0.44
N GLU A 25 -9.99 -4.61 0.28
CA GLU A 25 -8.91 -5.59 0.10
C GLU A 25 -8.83 -6.20 -1.28
N ASN A 26 -9.92 -6.23 -2.01
CA ASN A 26 -9.92 -6.79 -3.36
C ASN A 26 -9.79 -5.73 -4.45
N ASN A 27 -9.49 -4.51 -4.09
CA ASN A 27 -9.31 -3.46 -5.08
C ASN A 27 -7.91 -3.49 -5.69
N LYS A 28 -7.82 -2.96 -6.89
CA LYS A 28 -6.55 -2.88 -7.61
C LYS A 28 -6.48 -1.59 -8.40
N ILE A 29 -5.34 -1.35 -8.99
CA ILE A 29 -5.12 -0.15 -9.79
C ILE A 29 -6.24 0.00 -10.83
N ASN A 30 -6.66 1.22 -11.03
CA ASN A 30 -7.73 1.59 -11.95
C ASN A 30 -9.15 1.27 -11.48
N ASP A 31 -9.31 0.66 -10.30
CA ASP A 31 -10.65 0.52 -9.72
C ASP A 31 -11.23 1.86 -9.31
N PHE A 32 -10.36 2.83 -9.06
CA PHE A 32 -10.73 4.22 -8.78
C PHE A 32 -9.96 5.11 -9.75
N ILE A 33 -10.57 6.20 -10.17
CA ILE A 33 -9.90 7.15 -11.06
C ILE A 33 -8.59 7.64 -10.44
N GLN A 34 -8.61 7.87 -9.12
CA GLN A 34 -7.45 8.37 -8.41
C GLN A 34 -6.31 7.34 -8.30
N TRP A 35 -6.64 6.08 -8.47
CA TRP A 35 -5.64 5.01 -8.37
C TRP A 35 -5.17 4.60 -9.75
N ASP A 36 -4.49 5.51 -10.41
CA ASP A 36 -3.81 5.26 -11.67
C ASP A 36 -2.34 5.00 -11.37
N SER A 37 -1.50 5.00 -12.39
CA SER A 37 -0.08 4.72 -12.22
C SER A 37 0.59 5.70 -11.27
N LEU A 38 0.28 6.97 -11.39
CA LEU A 38 0.86 7.97 -10.51
C LEU A 38 0.35 7.81 -9.08
N GLY A 39 -0.94 7.56 -8.93
CA GLY A 39 -1.52 7.31 -7.62
C GLY A 39 -0.89 6.10 -6.96
N ASN A 40 -0.67 5.05 -7.73
CA ASN A 40 -0.03 3.84 -7.21
C ASN A 40 1.38 4.15 -6.74
N PHE A 41 2.13 4.90 -7.52
CA PHE A 41 3.48 5.31 -7.16
C PHE A 41 3.47 6.08 -5.84
N ASN A 42 2.54 7.02 -5.70
CA ASN A 42 2.44 7.83 -4.48
C ASN A 42 2.09 6.98 -3.26
N VAL A 43 1.21 6.00 -3.43
CA VAL A 43 0.87 5.10 -2.32
C VAL A 43 2.09 4.28 -1.90
N LEU A 44 2.86 3.78 -2.86
CA LEU A 44 4.03 2.99 -2.54
C LEU A 44 5.10 3.84 -1.83
N LEU A 45 5.28 5.08 -2.27
CA LEU A 45 6.21 5.98 -1.58
C LEU A 45 5.75 6.24 -0.14
N ALA A 46 4.46 6.44 0.06
CA ALA A 46 3.93 6.65 1.39
C ALA A 46 4.14 5.42 2.27
N CYS A 47 4.01 4.23 1.69
CA CYS A 47 4.27 3.00 2.41
C CYS A 47 5.72 2.89 2.85
N GLU A 48 6.65 3.29 1.99
CA GLU A 48 8.06 3.28 2.35
C GLU A 48 8.31 4.10 3.60
N LYS A 49 7.70 5.27 3.66
CA LYS A 49 7.86 6.14 4.81
C LYS A 49 7.18 5.61 6.05
N LYS A 50 5.93 5.19 5.88
CA LYS A 50 5.12 4.78 7.02
C LYS A 50 5.65 3.51 7.68
N PHE A 51 6.04 2.55 6.88
CA PHE A 51 6.46 1.25 7.40
C PHE A 51 7.97 1.08 7.44
N ASN A 52 8.71 2.09 7.02
CA ASN A 52 10.17 2.05 7.00
C ASN A 52 10.69 0.88 6.18
N ILE A 53 10.19 0.76 4.97
CA ILE A 53 10.56 -0.30 4.03
C ILE A 53 10.98 0.32 2.72
N LYS A 54 11.50 -0.50 1.80
CA LYS A 54 11.87 -0.06 0.47
C LYS A 54 11.31 -0.99 -0.58
N PHE A 55 10.89 -0.42 -1.69
CA PHE A 55 10.48 -1.19 -2.86
C PHE A 55 11.55 -1.01 -3.94
N SER A 56 11.79 -2.08 -4.69
CA SER A 56 12.71 -2.00 -5.82
C SER A 56 12.01 -1.31 -7.01
N ASN A 57 12.79 -0.89 -7.99
CA ASN A 57 12.21 -0.30 -9.20
C ASN A 57 11.24 -1.27 -9.89
N LYS A 58 11.60 -2.54 -9.88
CA LYS A 58 10.77 -3.58 -10.44
C LYS A 58 9.42 -3.63 -9.73
N GLU A 59 9.46 -3.54 -8.41
CA GLU A 59 8.24 -3.58 -7.61
C GLU A 59 7.35 -2.37 -7.86
N PHE A 60 7.95 -1.20 -8.01
CA PHE A 60 7.16 0.00 -8.33
C PHE A 60 6.38 -0.17 -9.63
N ASN A 61 6.94 -0.90 -10.57
CA ASN A 61 6.29 -1.11 -11.86
C ASN A 61 5.32 -2.28 -11.89
N LYS A 62 5.46 -3.19 -10.93
CA LYS A 62 4.73 -4.45 -10.95
C LYS A 62 3.60 -4.54 -9.95
N ILE A 63 3.78 -3.98 -8.78
CA ILE A 63 2.78 -4.06 -7.71
C ILE A 63 1.63 -3.11 -8.02
N ASN A 64 0.42 -3.66 -8.11
CA ASN A 64 -0.72 -2.84 -8.51
C ASN A 64 -2.04 -3.24 -7.86
N SER A 65 -1.99 -3.96 -6.75
CA SER A 65 -3.22 -4.32 -6.04
C SER A 65 -3.03 -4.14 -4.54
N PHE A 66 -4.15 -3.93 -3.86
CA PHE A 66 -4.11 -3.75 -2.41
C PHE A 66 -3.49 -4.98 -1.73
N LYS A 67 -3.90 -6.17 -2.16
CA LYS A 67 -3.38 -7.40 -1.57
C LYS A 67 -1.88 -7.55 -1.73
N GLU A 68 -1.37 -7.22 -2.90
CA GLU A 68 0.07 -7.30 -3.14
C GLU A 68 0.83 -6.34 -2.25
N ILE A 69 0.34 -5.11 -2.15
CA ILE A 69 0.99 -4.11 -1.31
C ILE A 69 0.99 -4.57 0.14
N LEU A 70 -0.17 -5.02 0.61
CA LEU A 70 -0.30 -5.47 1.98
C LEU A 70 0.63 -6.63 2.30
N LYS A 71 0.71 -7.58 1.37
CA LYS A 71 1.57 -8.75 1.54
C LYS A 71 3.02 -8.35 1.72
N ILE A 72 3.50 -7.44 0.89
CA ILE A 72 4.88 -7.00 0.95
C ILE A 72 5.14 -6.19 2.21
N VAL A 73 4.21 -5.31 2.57
CA VAL A 73 4.34 -4.53 3.79
C VAL A 73 4.46 -5.43 5.00
N LYS A 74 3.59 -6.43 5.10
CA LYS A 74 3.64 -7.36 6.23
C LYS A 74 4.93 -8.14 6.29
N LYS A 75 5.47 -8.47 5.14
CA LYS A 75 6.69 -9.26 5.06
C LYS A 75 7.93 -8.46 5.41
N ARG A 76 7.96 -7.20 5.02
CA ARG A 76 9.16 -6.39 5.15
C ARG A 76 9.22 -5.46 6.33
N LYS A 77 8.06 -5.08 6.86
CA LYS A 77 8.12 -4.14 7.97
C LYS A 77 8.80 -4.78 9.15
N ASN A 78 9.58 -3.95 9.83
CA ASN A 78 10.34 -4.40 10.98
C ASN A 78 9.56 -4.06 12.23
N ILE A 79 9.23 -5.06 12.97
CA ILE A 79 8.44 -4.85 14.19
C ILE A 79 9.27 -5.00 15.43
#